data_e7bb9b8234e87c6317e2880bc1d94859
#
_entry.id   e7bb9b8234e87c6317e2880bc1d94859
#
_cell.length_a   1.000
_cell.length_b   1.000
_cell.length_c   1.000
_cell.angle_alpha   90.00
_cell.angle_beta   90.00
_cell.angle_gamma   90.00
#
_symmetry.space_group_name_H-M   'P 1'
#
loop_
_entity.id
_entity.type
_entity.pdbx_description
1 polymer ?
#
loop_
_entity_poly.entity_id
_entity_poly.type
_entity_poly.pdbx_seq_one_letter_code
_entity_poly.pdbx_strand_id
1 'polypeptide(L)'
;MEDVAPPGASGRAMPHLKLSVLGDDGQVLPPGEVGEICVSAVESGPWAHVYTPPLGYWREPEKTDALLRGGVLHTGDHGSVDTKGWLSIADRSSELILRGGSNVYPAEIERVLHQHDGVADCAVIGRPDLRMGMLTIACIQPARDDIDEAVLQAELAAMCAEHLVRYKMPDEWRFMPSFPRNAMGKVVKPKLRDMVLGAA
;
A
#
# COMPACT_ATOMS: atom_id res chain seq x y z
N MET A 1 4.22 -32.14 -1.22
CA MET A 1 4.95 -30.89 -0.88
C MET A 1 3.94 -29.93 -0.31
N GLU A 2 4.02 -29.62 0.97
CA GLU A 2 3.11 -28.65 1.58
C GLU A 2 3.25 -27.31 0.84
N ASP A 3 2.13 -26.74 0.49
CA ASP A 3 2.02 -25.48 -0.25
C ASP A 3 2.20 -24.32 0.73
N VAL A 4 3.45 -24.10 1.12
CA VAL A 4 3.82 -23.08 2.12
C VAL A 4 3.63 -21.69 1.50
N ALA A 5 2.96 -20.81 2.25
CA ALA A 5 2.78 -19.42 1.84
C ALA A 5 4.15 -18.72 1.67
N PRO A 6 4.37 -18.00 0.56
CA PRO A 6 5.56 -17.20 0.41
C PRO A 6 5.59 -16.07 1.46
N PRO A 7 6.77 -15.59 1.86
CA PRO A 7 6.88 -14.44 2.78
C PRO A 7 6.10 -13.23 2.25
N GLY A 8 5.29 -12.60 3.11
CA GLY A 8 4.47 -11.45 2.76
C GLY A 8 3.15 -11.76 2.04
N ALA A 9 2.82 -13.04 1.79
CA ALA A 9 1.53 -13.40 1.24
C ALA A 9 0.42 -13.24 2.28
N SER A 10 -0.70 -12.64 1.87
CA SER A 10 -1.90 -12.46 2.71
C SER A 10 -2.79 -13.69 2.72
N GLY A 11 -2.68 -14.57 1.73
CA GLY A 11 -3.50 -15.78 1.60
C GLY A 11 -3.85 -16.10 0.15
N ARG A 12 -4.87 -16.96 -0.01
CA ARG A 12 -5.48 -17.32 -1.30
C ARG A 12 -6.98 -17.08 -1.26
N ALA A 13 -7.57 -16.90 -2.44
CA ALA A 13 -9.02 -16.83 -2.57
C ALA A 13 -9.71 -18.08 -2.02
N MET A 14 -10.85 -17.89 -1.38
CA MET A 14 -11.74 -19.00 -1.03
C MET A 14 -12.34 -19.62 -2.31
N PRO A 15 -12.78 -20.91 -2.29
CA PRO A 15 -13.21 -21.60 -3.52
C PRO A 15 -14.35 -20.96 -4.32
N HIS A 16 -15.15 -20.10 -3.68
CA HIS A 16 -16.27 -19.40 -4.31
C HIS A 16 -15.88 -18.00 -4.84
N LEU A 17 -14.64 -17.54 -4.58
CA LEU A 17 -14.16 -16.21 -4.96
C LEU A 17 -13.10 -16.31 -6.05
N LYS A 18 -13.19 -15.38 -6.99
CA LYS A 18 -12.17 -15.12 -8.00
C LYS A 18 -11.50 -13.80 -7.67
N LEU A 19 -10.19 -13.81 -7.51
CA LEU A 19 -9.36 -12.62 -7.45
C LEU A 19 -8.88 -12.27 -8.86
N SER A 20 -8.97 -10.99 -9.19
CA SER A 20 -8.38 -10.40 -10.40
C SER A 20 -7.56 -9.19 -10.00
N VAL A 21 -6.46 -8.96 -10.67
CA VAL A 21 -5.64 -7.76 -10.51
C VAL A 21 -5.81 -6.92 -11.76
N LEU A 22 -6.28 -5.69 -11.63
CA LEU A 22 -6.56 -4.80 -12.76
C LEU A 22 -5.52 -3.69 -12.83
N GLY A 23 -5.06 -3.41 -14.06
CA GLY A 23 -4.26 -2.24 -14.38
C GLY A 23 -5.10 -0.96 -14.43
N ASP A 24 -4.43 0.18 -14.59
CA ASP A 24 -5.08 1.50 -14.70
C ASP A 24 -6.02 1.61 -15.93
N ASP A 25 -5.80 0.79 -16.94
CA ASP A 25 -6.65 0.66 -18.13
C ASP A 25 -7.85 -0.27 -17.92
N GLY A 26 -8.00 -0.87 -16.76
CA GLY A 26 -9.05 -1.82 -16.40
C GLY A 26 -8.86 -3.22 -16.97
N GLN A 27 -7.71 -3.52 -17.59
CA GLN A 27 -7.39 -4.87 -18.07
C GLN A 27 -6.83 -5.73 -16.96
N VAL A 28 -7.09 -7.04 -17.04
CA VAL A 28 -6.53 -8.01 -16.09
C VAL A 28 -5.04 -8.15 -16.34
N LEU A 29 -4.25 -7.93 -15.29
CA LEU A 29 -2.80 -8.04 -15.35
C LEU A 29 -2.33 -9.50 -15.24
N PRO A 30 -1.16 -9.84 -15.83
CA PRO A 30 -0.51 -11.13 -15.65
C PRO A 30 -0.18 -11.43 -14.19
N PRO A 31 -0.06 -12.72 -13.81
CA PRO A 31 0.36 -13.11 -12.47
C PRO A 31 1.68 -12.46 -12.04
N GLY A 32 1.71 -11.92 -10.82
CA GLY A 32 2.86 -11.26 -10.22
C GLY A 32 2.93 -9.74 -10.47
N GLU A 33 2.17 -9.21 -11.42
CA GLU A 33 2.09 -7.77 -11.61
C GLU A 33 1.18 -7.11 -10.58
N VAL A 34 1.52 -5.87 -10.19
CA VAL A 34 0.80 -5.12 -9.16
C VAL A 34 -0.24 -4.20 -9.80
N GLY A 35 -1.48 -4.31 -9.34
CA GLY A 35 -2.60 -3.47 -9.75
C GLY A 35 -3.71 -3.50 -8.70
N GLU A 36 -4.89 -2.96 -9.02
CA GLU A 36 -6.04 -2.97 -8.12
C GLU A 36 -6.58 -4.39 -7.93
N ILE A 37 -6.71 -4.82 -6.67
CA ILE A 37 -7.28 -6.12 -6.32
C ILE A 37 -8.79 -6.04 -6.44
N CYS A 38 -9.35 -6.90 -7.27
CA CYS A 38 -10.78 -7.01 -7.48
C CYS A 38 -11.28 -8.40 -7.13
N VAL A 39 -12.54 -8.48 -6.65
CA VAL A 39 -13.16 -9.73 -6.21
C VAL A 39 -14.47 -9.95 -6.95
N SER A 40 -14.67 -11.16 -7.47
CA SER A 40 -15.93 -11.58 -8.07
C SER A 40 -16.27 -13.03 -7.69
N ALA A 41 -17.47 -13.49 -8.04
CA ALA A 41 -17.79 -14.93 -7.98
C ALA A 41 -16.96 -15.73 -8.99
N VAL A 42 -16.70 -17.00 -8.70
CA VAL A 42 -16.28 -17.94 -9.74
C VAL A 42 -17.45 -18.24 -10.67
N GLU A 43 -17.16 -18.45 -11.95
CA GLU A 43 -18.19 -18.64 -12.99
C GLU A 43 -18.60 -20.12 -13.20
N SER A 44 -17.79 -21.04 -12.67
CA SER A 44 -17.98 -22.48 -12.86
C SER A 44 -17.62 -23.28 -11.61
N GLY A 45 -18.04 -24.56 -11.57
CA GLY A 45 -17.79 -25.45 -10.44
C GLY A 45 -18.91 -25.42 -9.39
N PRO A 46 -18.75 -26.18 -8.28
CA PRO A 46 -19.79 -26.33 -7.26
C PRO A 46 -20.11 -25.05 -6.49
N TRP A 47 -19.26 -24.04 -6.56
CA TRP A 47 -19.38 -22.75 -5.90
C TRP A 47 -19.65 -21.61 -6.87
N ALA A 48 -20.05 -21.92 -8.12
CA ALA A 48 -20.33 -20.90 -9.12
C ALA A 48 -21.44 -19.96 -8.65
N HIS A 49 -21.20 -18.66 -8.83
CA HIS A 49 -22.11 -17.56 -8.49
C HIS A 49 -22.49 -17.46 -7.01
N VAL A 50 -21.77 -18.16 -6.10
CA VAL A 50 -21.99 -18.09 -4.66
C VAL A 50 -21.14 -16.98 -4.02
N TYR A 51 -21.34 -15.75 -4.45
CA TYR A 51 -20.68 -14.60 -3.83
C TYR A 51 -21.70 -13.47 -3.66
N THR A 52 -21.81 -12.97 -2.44
CA THR A 52 -22.65 -11.82 -2.15
C THR A 52 -21.76 -10.65 -1.74
N PRO A 53 -21.52 -9.68 -2.62
CA PRO A 53 -20.79 -8.47 -2.27
C PRO A 53 -21.59 -7.65 -1.25
N PRO A 54 -20.96 -6.66 -0.59
CA PRO A 54 -21.69 -5.70 0.24
C PRO A 54 -22.72 -4.94 -0.60
N LEU A 55 -23.82 -4.53 0.03
CA LEU A 55 -24.87 -3.73 -0.64
C LEU A 55 -24.39 -2.33 -1.02
N GLY A 56 -23.31 -1.86 -0.41
CA GLY A 56 -22.71 -0.55 -0.63
C GLY A 56 -22.51 0.23 0.68
N TYR A 57 -22.15 1.50 0.53
CA TYR A 57 -21.98 2.42 1.65
C TYR A 57 -23.30 3.14 1.96
N TRP A 58 -23.63 3.24 3.25
CA TRP A 58 -24.86 3.91 3.68
C TRP A 58 -24.86 5.39 3.28
N ARG A 59 -25.86 5.79 2.48
CA ARG A 59 -26.03 7.16 1.96
C ARG A 59 -24.87 7.73 1.17
N GLU A 60 -24.04 6.88 0.57
CA GLU A 60 -22.89 7.25 -0.25
C GLU A 60 -22.94 6.53 -1.61
N PRO A 61 -23.88 6.94 -2.51
CA PRO A 61 -24.08 6.24 -3.78
C PRO A 61 -22.84 6.26 -4.66
N GLU A 62 -22.13 7.38 -4.76
CA GLU A 62 -20.92 7.49 -5.59
C GLU A 62 -19.80 6.54 -5.12
N LYS A 63 -19.63 6.39 -3.81
CA LYS A 63 -18.68 5.41 -3.25
C LYS A 63 -19.14 3.98 -3.48
N THR A 64 -20.45 3.75 -3.47
CA THR A 64 -21.01 2.43 -3.76
C THR A 64 -20.80 2.04 -5.21
N ASP A 65 -21.04 2.96 -6.14
CA ASP A 65 -20.82 2.75 -7.57
C ASP A 65 -19.35 2.50 -7.90
N ALA A 66 -18.44 3.23 -7.24
CA ALA A 66 -16.99 2.99 -7.35
C ALA A 66 -16.60 1.60 -6.82
N LEU A 67 -17.18 1.18 -5.68
CA LEU A 67 -16.91 -0.11 -5.05
C LEU A 67 -17.39 -1.30 -5.89
N LEU A 68 -18.56 -1.19 -6.54
CA LEU A 68 -19.26 -2.31 -7.23
C LEU A 68 -19.29 -2.12 -8.75
N ARG A 69 -18.33 -1.42 -9.31
CA ARG A 69 -18.27 -1.10 -10.74
C ARG A 69 -18.20 -2.38 -11.59
N GLY A 70 -19.07 -2.46 -12.60
CA GLY A 70 -19.10 -3.58 -13.55
C GLY A 70 -19.48 -4.93 -12.93
N GLY A 71 -20.13 -4.98 -11.75
CA GLY A 71 -20.48 -6.22 -11.06
C GLY A 71 -19.31 -6.88 -10.34
N VAL A 72 -18.19 -6.20 -10.24
CA VAL A 72 -16.96 -6.64 -9.57
C VAL A 72 -16.73 -5.75 -8.37
N LEU A 73 -16.33 -6.32 -7.24
CA LEU A 73 -15.92 -5.56 -6.07
C LEU A 73 -14.51 -5.01 -6.28
N HIS A 74 -14.37 -3.71 -6.34
CA HIS A 74 -13.12 -2.97 -6.36
C HIS A 74 -12.70 -2.67 -4.93
N THR A 75 -11.63 -3.32 -4.44
CA THR A 75 -11.26 -3.22 -3.00
C THR A 75 -10.62 -1.89 -2.65
N GLY A 76 -10.05 -1.20 -3.64
CA GLY A 76 -9.20 -0.03 -3.44
C GLY A 76 -7.83 -0.37 -2.85
N ASP A 77 -7.51 -1.65 -2.66
CA ASP A 77 -6.18 -2.10 -2.28
C ASP A 77 -5.42 -2.55 -3.54
N HIS A 78 -4.12 -2.23 -3.62
CA HIS A 78 -3.22 -2.69 -4.68
C HIS A 78 -2.41 -3.88 -4.21
N GLY A 79 -2.18 -4.82 -5.12
CA GLY A 79 -1.41 -6.02 -4.84
C GLY A 79 -1.22 -6.87 -6.08
N SER A 80 -0.66 -8.04 -5.90
CA SER A 80 -0.45 -9.02 -6.97
C SER A 80 -0.93 -10.41 -6.55
N VAL A 81 -1.27 -11.21 -7.54
CA VAL A 81 -1.57 -12.65 -7.35
C VAL A 81 -0.54 -13.43 -8.15
N ASP A 82 0.18 -14.33 -7.50
CA ASP A 82 1.19 -15.15 -8.18
C ASP A 82 0.56 -16.30 -8.99
N THR A 83 1.40 -17.05 -9.73
CA THR A 83 0.96 -18.21 -10.54
C THR A 83 0.35 -19.34 -9.72
N LYS A 84 0.54 -19.37 -8.40
CA LYS A 84 -0.03 -20.34 -7.46
C LYS A 84 -1.28 -19.81 -6.76
N GLY A 85 -1.72 -18.59 -7.07
CA GLY A 85 -2.88 -17.94 -6.48
C GLY A 85 -2.63 -17.27 -5.13
N TRP A 86 -1.37 -17.08 -4.71
CA TRP A 86 -1.05 -16.34 -3.50
C TRP A 86 -1.20 -14.83 -3.72
N LEU A 87 -2.04 -14.21 -2.90
CA LEU A 87 -2.24 -12.76 -2.86
C LEU A 87 -1.17 -12.10 -1.98
N SER A 88 -0.52 -11.10 -2.51
CA SER A 88 0.34 -10.17 -1.76
C SER A 88 -0.21 -8.75 -1.90
N ILE A 89 -0.52 -8.11 -0.77
CA ILE A 89 -1.01 -6.72 -0.75
C ILE A 89 0.20 -5.78 -0.74
N ALA A 90 0.22 -4.83 -1.66
CA ALA A 90 1.27 -3.81 -1.77
C ALA A 90 0.90 -2.54 -0.99
N ASP A 91 -0.27 -1.94 -1.28
CA ASP A 91 -0.73 -0.70 -0.64
C ASP A 91 -2.20 -0.39 -0.97
N ARG A 92 -2.71 0.76 -0.48
CA ARG A 92 -4.01 1.31 -0.88
C ARG A 92 -3.88 2.34 -2.00
N SER A 93 -4.85 2.37 -2.91
CA SER A 93 -4.93 3.36 -4.00
C SER A 93 -4.84 4.79 -3.48
N SER A 94 -5.45 5.08 -2.31
CA SER A 94 -5.45 6.41 -1.70
C SER A 94 -4.09 6.85 -1.14
N GLU A 95 -3.15 5.92 -1.00
CA GLU A 95 -1.80 6.16 -0.46
C GLU A 95 -0.72 6.13 -1.55
N LEU A 96 -1.08 5.69 -2.77
CA LEU A 96 -0.17 5.62 -3.90
C LEU A 96 0.45 6.99 -4.22
N ILE A 97 1.77 7.02 -4.36
CA ILE A 97 2.54 8.21 -4.71
C ILE A 97 2.93 8.13 -6.19
N LEU A 98 2.38 9.02 -7.02
CA LEU A 98 2.72 9.11 -8.44
C LEU A 98 3.95 10.00 -8.63
N ARG A 99 5.14 9.39 -8.71
CA ARG A 99 6.42 10.08 -8.81
C ARG A 99 7.02 9.94 -10.20
N GLY A 100 7.03 11.03 -10.96
CA GLY A 100 7.60 11.05 -12.31
C GLY A 100 6.94 10.04 -13.26
N GLY A 101 5.65 9.78 -13.11
CA GLY A 101 4.89 8.78 -13.88
C GLY A 101 5.06 7.34 -13.40
N SER A 102 5.79 7.11 -12.31
CA SER A 102 5.95 5.78 -11.71
C SER A 102 5.14 5.66 -10.42
N ASN A 103 4.55 4.49 -10.23
CA ASN A 103 3.83 4.14 -9.01
C ASN A 103 4.83 3.81 -7.89
N VAL A 104 4.79 4.57 -6.80
CA VAL A 104 5.55 4.31 -5.57
C VAL A 104 4.56 3.94 -4.48
N TYR A 105 4.72 2.74 -3.94
CA TYR A 105 3.89 2.20 -2.87
C TYR A 105 4.55 2.46 -1.52
N PRO A 106 4.00 3.34 -0.66
CA PRO A 106 4.52 3.65 0.67
C PRO A 106 4.88 2.43 1.50
N ALA A 107 4.02 1.42 1.53
CA ALA A 107 4.24 0.21 2.32
C ALA A 107 5.50 -0.57 1.93
N GLU A 108 5.94 -0.48 0.67
CA GLU A 108 7.20 -1.11 0.23
C GLU A 108 8.42 -0.45 0.89
N ILE A 109 8.41 0.88 0.96
CA ILE A 109 9.48 1.65 1.61
C ILE A 109 9.42 1.46 3.13
N GLU A 110 8.22 1.57 3.72
CA GLU A 110 7.99 1.37 5.15
C GLU A 110 8.49 -0.01 5.61
N ARG A 111 8.24 -1.07 4.83
CA ARG A 111 8.73 -2.41 5.13
C ARG A 111 10.26 -2.50 5.17
N VAL A 112 10.98 -1.75 4.35
CA VAL A 112 12.45 -1.67 4.40
C VAL A 112 12.87 -0.92 5.65
N LEU A 113 12.29 0.25 5.92
CA LEU A 113 12.64 1.12 7.05
C LEU A 113 12.39 0.45 8.41
N HIS A 114 11.33 -0.34 8.54
CA HIS A 114 11.01 -1.09 9.77
C HIS A 114 12.01 -2.19 10.13
N GLN A 115 12.91 -2.56 9.23
CA GLN A 115 13.96 -3.56 9.53
C GLN A 115 15.11 -2.97 10.34
N HIS A 116 15.18 -1.66 10.51
CA HIS A 116 16.25 -0.99 11.21
C HIS A 116 15.93 -0.81 12.69
N ASP A 117 16.80 -1.31 13.59
CA ASP A 117 16.60 -1.27 15.06
C ASP A 117 16.47 0.15 15.64
N GLY A 118 16.96 1.16 14.95
CA GLY A 118 16.82 2.58 15.30
C GLY A 118 15.45 3.17 15.00
N VAL A 119 14.53 2.43 14.37
CA VAL A 119 13.19 2.88 13.97
C VAL A 119 12.14 2.23 14.87
N ALA A 120 11.43 3.03 15.67
CA ALA A 120 10.27 2.56 16.43
C ALA A 120 9.04 2.41 15.51
N ASP A 121 8.85 3.37 14.61
CA ASP A 121 7.80 3.34 13.61
C ASP A 121 8.16 4.26 12.45
N CYS A 122 7.57 4.03 11.28
CA CYS A 122 7.72 4.90 10.12
C CYS A 122 6.43 4.99 9.33
N ALA A 123 6.29 6.09 8.60
CA ALA A 123 5.21 6.29 7.65
C ALA A 123 5.72 7.09 6.46
N VAL A 124 5.34 6.65 5.26
CA VAL A 124 5.73 7.31 4.02
C VAL A 124 4.53 8.01 3.43
N ILE A 125 4.71 9.29 3.09
CA ILE A 125 3.67 10.16 2.52
C ILE A 125 4.16 10.85 1.25
N GLY A 126 3.23 11.22 0.37
CA GLY A 126 3.52 12.01 -0.81
C GLY A 126 3.34 13.51 -0.55
N ARG A 127 4.21 14.33 -1.13
CA ARG A 127 4.11 15.78 -1.21
C ARG A 127 4.02 16.21 -2.67
N PRO A 128 3.08 17.11 -3.04
CA PRO A 128 3.03 17.65 -4.40
C PRO A 128 4.35 18.33 -4.81
N ASP A 129 4.77 18.11 -6.07
CA ASP A 129 5.95 18.70 -6.66
C ASP A 129 5.70 19.03 -8.15
N LEU A 130 6.14 20.20 -8.60
CA LEU A 130 5.87 20.71 -9.95
C LEU A 130 6.57 19.90 -11.06
N ARG A 131 7.70 19.25 -10.76
CA ARG A 131 8.49 18.50 -11.75
C ARG A 131 8.18 17.01 -11.74
N MET A 132 8.02 16.45 -10.54
CA MET A 132 7.85 15.01 -10.34
C MET A 132 6.40 14.60 -10.12
N GLY A 133 5.46 15.55 -10.10
CA GLY A 133 4.09 15.32 -9.67
C GLY A 133 4.02 15.16 -8.15
N MET A 134 4.72 14.17 -7.62
CA MET A 134 4.87 13.99 -6.17
C MET A 134 6.31 13.62 -5.79
N LEU A 135 6.74 14.05 -4.60
CA LEU A 135 7.94 13.59 -3.92
C LEU A 135 7.56 12.69 -2.74
N THR A 136 8.47 11.81 -2.38
CA THR A 136 8.29 10.84 -1.31
C THR A 136 8.96 11.35 -0.03
N ILE A 137 8.20 11.48 1.05
CA ILE A 137 8.69 11.86 2.38
C ILE A 137 8.64 10.64 3.30
N ALA A 138 9.78 10.23 3.84
CA ALA A 138 9.84 9.25 4.92
C ALA A 138 9.76 9.97 6.27
N CYS A 139 8.69 9.72 7.01
CA CYS A 139 8.52 10.15 8.39
C CYS A 139 9.02 9.02 9.31
N ILE A 140 9.94 9.33 10.21
CA ILE A 140 10.60 8.36 11.09
C ILE A 140 10.31 8.72 12.54
N GLN A 141 9.86 7.77 13.30
CA GLN A 141 9.85 7.82 14.77
C GLN A 141 11.07 7.04 15.27
N PRO A 142 12.10 7.71 15.84
CA PRO A 142 13.25 7.01 16.37
C PRO A 142 12.87 6.06 17.52
N ALA A 143 13.60 4.96 17.65
CA ALA A 143 13.39 3.99 18.73
C ALA A 143 13.77 4.53 20.12
N ARG A 144 14.62 5.55 20.18
CA ARG A 144 15.07 6.23 21.41
C ARG A 144 15.34 7.70 21.12
N ASP A 145 15.15 8.56 22.13
CA ASP A 145 15.31 10.01 22.02
C ASP A 145 16.79 10.46 21.91
N ASP A 146 17.75 9.60 22.23
CA ASP A 146 19.19 9.88 22.18
C ASP A 146 19.86 9.52 20.85
N ILE A 147 19.08 9.08 19.87
CA ILE A 147 19.59 8.74 18.53
C ILE A 147 19.95 10.03 17.76
N ASP A 148 21.16 10.05 17.18
CA ASP A 148 21.56 11.08 16.25
C ASP A 148 20.77 10.89 14.93
N GLU A 149 19.87 11.82 14.66
CA GLU A 149 18.98 11.79 13.47
C GLU A 149 19.77 11.79 12.17
N ALA A 150 20.92 12.49 12.09
CA ALA A 150 21.73 12.55 10.88
C ALA A 150 22.42 11.20 10.60
N VAL A 151 22.89 10.54 11.65
CA VAL A 151 23.46 9.19 11.53
C VAL A 151 22.40 8.20 11.12
N LEU A 152 21.25 8.20 11.81
CA LEU A 152 20.14 7.30 11.48
C LEU A 152 19.64 7.53 10.05
N GLN A 153 19.52 8.76 9.59
CA GLN A 153 19.13 9.07 8.22
C GLN A 153 20.11 8.46 7.20
N ALA A 154 21.41 8.57 7.46
CA ALA A 154 22.43 8.03 6.55
C ALA A 154 22.34 6.50 6.47
N GLU A 155 22.13 5.81 7.60
CA GLU A 155 21.96 4.35 7.68
C GLU A 155 20.69 3.91 6.94
N LEU A 156 19.55 4.58 7.18
CA LEU A 156 18.29 4.30 6.50
C LEU A 156 18.37 4.55 5.00
N ALA A 157 19.05 5.62 4.57
CA ALA A 157 19.24 5.92 3.15
C ALA A 157 20.11 4.85 2.46
N ALA A 158 21.16 4.36 3.12
CA ALA A 158 22.00 3.27 2.62
C ALA A 158 21.18 1.97 2.50
N MET A 159 20.39 1.63 3.51
CA MET A 159 19.51 0.45 3.49
C MET A 159 18.45 0.54 2.38
N CYS A 160 17.85 1.70 2.19
CA CYS A 160 16.93 1.93 1.06
C CYS A 160 17.63 1.76 -0.29
N ALA A 161 18.88 2.23 -0.44
CA ALA A 161 19.63 2.10 -1.69
C ALA A 161 19.99 0.64 -2.02
N GLU A 162 20.12 -0.22 -1.01
CA GLU A 162 20.37 -1.65 -1.19
C GLU A 162 19.11 -2.43 -1.61
N HIS A 163 17.96 -2.04 -1.07
CA HIS A 163 16.71 -2.83 -1.19
C HIS A 163 15.67 -2.23 -2.16
N LEU A 164 15.80 -0.96 -2.54
CA LEU A 164 14.83 -0.27 -3.38
C LEU A 164 15.47 0.25 -4.68
N VAL A 165 14.68 0.24 -5.75
CA VAL A 165 15.07 0.94 -6.97
C VAL A 165 15.09 2.46 -6.76
N ARG A 166 15.94 3.16 -7.47
CA ARG A 166 16.24 4.59 -7.24
C ARG A 166 15.03 5.50 -7.18
N TYR A 167 14.01 5.27 -8.01
CA TYR A 167 12.81 6.12 -8.03
C TYR A 167 11.88 5.91 -6.84
N LYS A 168 12.07 4.84 -6.05
CA LYS A 168 11.32 4.56 -4.83
C LYS A 168 12.01 5.08 -3.56
N MET A 169 13.24 5.56 -3.67
CA MET A 169 13.94 6.10 -2.51
C MET A 169 13.26 7.37 -2.00
N PRO A 170 13.19 7.59 -0.68
CA PRO A 170 12.69 8.83 -0.11
C PRO A 170 13.46 10.05 -0.63
N ASP A 171 12.74 11.10 -1.02
CA ASP A 171 13.33 12.39 -1.41
C ASP A 171 13.60 13.26 -0.18
N GLU A 172 12.79 13.12 0.86
CA GLU A 172 12.90 13.89 2.11
C GLU A 172 12.72 12.98 3.33
N TRP A 173 13.29 13.40 4.44
CA TRP A 173 13.22 12.74 5.73
C TRP A 173 12.67 13.67 6.79
N ARG A 174 11.80 13.18 7.67
CA ARG A 174 11.24 13.92 8.80
C ARG A 174 11.27 13.04 10.04
N PHE A 175 11.98 13.50 11.05
CA PHE A 175 12.00 12.84 12.35
C PHE A 175 10.92 13.43 13.25
N MET A 176 10.16 12.58 13.89
CA MET A 176 9.00 12.96 14.69
C MET A 176 8.92 12.10 15.96
N PRO A 177 8.59 12.69 17.12
CA PRO A 177 8.50 11.93 18.38
C PRO A 177 7.30 10.97 18.40
N SER A 178 6.25 11.25 17.60
CA SER A 178 5.06 10.39 17.50
C SER A 178 4.25 10.71 16.26
N PHE A 179 3.40 9.75 15.86
CA PHE A 179 2.48 9.88 14.74
C PHE A 179 1.01 10.01 15.19
N PRO A 180 0.15 10.73 14.44
CA PRO A 180 -1.29 10.73 14.66
C PRO A 180 -1.86 9.33 14.38
N ARG A 181 -2.58 8.74 15.37
CA ARG A 181 -3.14 7.40 15.27
C ARG A 181 -4.65 7.41 15.45
N ASN A 182 -5.31 6.44 14.84
CA ASN A 182 -6.72 6.17 15.09
C ASN A 182 -6.90 5.32 16.36
N ALA A 183 -8.16 5.05 16.75
CA ALA A 183 -8.49 4.24 17.93
C ALA A 183 -7.95 2.80 17.87
N MET A 184 -7.57 2.29 16.69
CA MET A 184 -6.96 0.98 16.49
C MET A 184 -5.43 1.02 16.48
N GLY A 185 -4.81 2.18 16.77
CA GLY A 185 -3.35 2.35 16.77
C GLY A 185 -2.72 2.56 15.40
N LYS A 186 -3.48 2.56 14.30
CA LYS A 186 -2.94 2.78 12.94
C LYS A 186 -2.64 4.25 12.70
N VAL A 187 -1.52 4.54 12.05
CA VAL A 187 -1.14 5.89 11.61
C VAL A 187 -2.20 6.45 10.65
N VAL A 188 -2.63 7.69 10.91
CA VAL A 188 -3.59 8.42 10.08
C VAL A 188 -2.80 9.30 9.12
N LYS A 189 -2.38 8.75 7.97
CA LYS A 189 -1.53 9.45 6.98
C LYS A 189 -2.07 10.80 6.50
N PRO A 190 -3.38 11.02 6.28
CA PRO A 190 -3.90 12.36 5.98
C PRO A 190 -3.52 13.40 7.05
N LYS A 191 -3.75 13.08 8.34
CA LYS A 191 -3.37 13.97 9.44
C LYS A 191 -1.85 14.16 9.54
N LEU A 192 -1.09 13.08 9.31
CA LEU A 192 0.38 13.17 9.28
C LEU A 192 0.85 14.10 8.17
N ARG A 193 0.24 14.03 6.99
CA ARG A 193 0.54 14.93 5.87
C ARG A 193 0.28 16.38 6.23
N ASP A 194 -0.87 16.68 6.85
CA ASP A 194 -1.21 18.03 7.31
C ASP A 194 -0.20 18.56 8.33
N MET A 195 0.28 17.71 9.25
CA MET A 195 1.30 18.07 10.23
C MET A 195 2.66 18.36 9.58
N VAL A 196 3.06 17.58 8.59
CA VAL A 196 4.38 17.67 7.94
C VAL A 196 4.45 18.78 6.92
N LEU A 197 3.37 19.02 6.17
CA LEU A 197 3.32 20.02 5.10
C LEU A 197 2.80 21.38 5.56
N GLY A 198 2.28 21.48 6.77
CA GLY A 198 1.51 22.61 7.27
C GLY A 198 0.07 22.53 6.74
N ALA A 199 -0.90 22.77 7.61
CA ALA A 199 -2.28 22.93 7.17
C ALA A 199 -2.35 24.15 6.23
N ALA A 200 -2.75 23.90 4.96
CA ALA A 200 -3.04 24.96 4.00
C ALA A 200 -4.32 25.69 4.38
#